data_c90e2d5c67030e35d2a0499d75789ee2
#
_entry.id   c90e2d5c67030e35d2a0499d75789ee2
#
_cell.length_a   1.000
_cell.length_b   1.000
_cell.length_c   1.000
_cell.angle_alpha   90.00
_cell.angle_beta   90.00
_cell.angle_gamma   90.00
#
_symmetry.space_group_name_H-M   'P 1'
#
loop_
_entity.id
_entity.type
_entity.pdbx_description
1 polymer ?
#
loop_
_entity_poly.entity_id
_entity_poly.type
_entity_poly.pdbx_seq_one_letter_code
_entity_poly.pdbx_strand_id
1 'polypeptide(L)'
;MIIGLKKMALGLIGLCVLCISLFSCSKDVEAPVEPVNPIDTSLANLKFVSNPKNLNVIMFVPTDNPALADYKPRLSQLMVHFQAWLHDEMKRYGYDKYMGLAKDEATGLVNIIEIKGAGTQADYPYAASVSANKIIKEIESFRTANPQLFSSDKHYLILLPERTSGDTGQPFYGYGKYCFALDNALMSVNHIPNPNSNYLGGMLHELGHGLNLPHNRAKYVSEEPTLGTSLMGSGNVSFSKGQPTFLTEVDAAILNVNEVFQSTSTTEPEYESPTFTVDPKFAIDNANQRLNISGSFTSDKEVSDILVYLDPNVNNEGVGVNKDYNAVAWRFNPGTNNTLAGAIDLKELFYKGNTPYDLKIKLLLKNGANTTTDFGFQYVNDELTSFGNVVFTYSNASYAGVKGQLDIGEYTTADLQAKGIDDNSISSIKIGHDVKVTLYDGDHFSGNSLVLTASSTYLSTFNDKVSSMKVEKK
;
A
#
# COMPACT_ATOMS: atom_id res chain seq x y z
N MET A 1 61.66 -33.04 19.80
CA MET A 1 62.36 -33.57 21.01
C MET A 1 61.56 -33.12 22.20
N ILE A 2 60.63 -33.94 22.61
CA ILE A 2 60.61 -34.65 23.92
C ILE A 2 60.19 -33.71 25.07
N ILE A 3 58.94 -33.90 25.53
CA ILE A 3 58.47 -34.50 26.82
C ILE A 3 58.52 -33.47 27.97
N GLY A 4 57.54 -33.29 28.82
CA GLY A 4 56.56 -34.05 29.54
C GLY A 4 55.83 -33.13 30.52
N LEU A 5 54.63 -33.34 30.77
CA LEU A 5 53.93 -34.14 31.78
C LEU A 5 54.04 -33.72 33.25
N LYS A 6 52.86 -33.52 33.85
CA LYS A 6 52.42 -33.81 35.23
C LYS A 6 52.64 -32.69 36.26
N LYS A 7 51.82 -32.44 37.27
CA LYS A 7 50.66 -33.07 37.96
C LYS A 7 50.05 -32.08 38.95
N MET A 8 48.76 -32.17 39.18
CA MET A 8 47.96 -32.20 40.41
C MET A 8 48.43 -31.57 41.73
N ALA A 9 47.55 -30.84 42.39
CA ALA A 9 46.90 -31.06 43.69
C ALA A 9 46.07 -29.86 44.13
N LEU A 10 44.84 -30.01 44.37
CA LEU A 10 44.04 -30.20 45.62
C LEU A 10 44.31 -29.20 46.77
N GLY A 11 43.23 -28.54 47.18
CA GLY A 11 43.00 -28.14 48.57
C GLY A 11 42.51 -26.72 48.77
N LEU A 12 41.43 -26.51 49.19
CA LEU A 12 40.71 -26.27 50.44
C LEU A 12 39.67 -25.19 50.41
N ILE A 13 38.57 -25.52 50.93
CA ILE A 13 37.33 -24.87 51.29
C ILE A 13 37.54 -23.53 51.99
N GLY A 14 36.86 -22.47 51.49
CA GLY A 14 36.62 -21.20 52.17
C GLY A 14 35.20 -20.76 51.96
N LEU A 15 34.34 -20.97 52.95
CA LEU A 15 32.95 -20.58 53.03
C LEU A 15 32.84 -19.05 53.18
N CYS A 16 32.49 -18.33 52.14
CA CYS A 16 32.03 -16.95 52.22
C CYS A 16 30.55 -16.85 51.87
N VAL A 17 29.73 -16.63 52.89
CA VAL A 17 28.33 -16.25 52.75
C VAL A 17 28.27 -14.87 52.16
N LEU A 18 27.87 -14.75 50.89
CA LEU A 18 27.61 -13.49 50.26
C LEU A 18 26.10 -13.37 49.99
N CYS A 19 25.48 -12.43 50.66
CA CYS A 19 24.09 -12.07 50.42
C CYS A 19 23.87 -11.69 48.94
N ILE A 20 23.21 -12.59 48.20
CA ILE A 20 22.73 -12.27 46.86
C ILE A 20 21.35 -11.61 47.02
N SER A 21 21.31 -10.29 46.87
CA SER A 21 20.07 -9.53 46.60
C SER A 21 19.54 -9.98 45.26
N LEU A 22 18.47 -10.76 45.28
CA LEU A 22 17.70 -11.14 44.10
C LEU A 22 17.02 -9.87 43.52
N PHE A 23 17.64 -9.25 42.53
CA PHE A 23 16.91 -8.45 41.58
C PHE A 23 16.16 -9.41 40.66
N SER A 24 14.89 -9.61 40.98
CA SER A 24 13.93 -10.23 40.09
C SER A 24 13.71 -9.29 38.88
N CYS A 25 14.44 -9.52 37.79
CA CYS A 25 14.01 -9.05 36.46
C CYS A 25 12.87 -9.97 36.07
N SER A 26 11.64 -9.54 36.28
CA SER A 26 10.50 -10.12 35.58
C SER A 26 10.69 -9.83 34.11
N LYS A 27 11.20 -10.80 33.36
CA LYS A 27 10.90 -10.88 31.93
C LYS A 27 9.39 -11.07 31.86
N ASP A 28 8.69 -10.09 31.32
CA ASP A 28 7.35 -10.30 30.82
C ASP A 28 7.47 -11.41 29.77
N VAL A 29 7.07 -12.61 30.17
CA VAL A 29 6.88 -13.73 29.26
C VAL A 29 5.66 -13.33 28.47
N GLU A 30 5.87 -12.87 27.21
CA GLU A 30 4.77 -12.74 26.27
C GLU A 30 3.98 -14.05 26.31
N ALA A 31 2.68 -13.92 26.55
CA ALA A 31 1.79 -15.06 26.53
C ALA A 31 1.98 -15.80 25.20
N PRO A 32 2.04 -17.13 25.19
CA PRO A 32 2.13 -17.89 23.97
C PRO A 32 1.00 -17.42 23.03
N VAL A 33 1.36 -17.04 21.82
CA VAL A 33 0.37 -16.76 20.76
C VAL A 33 -0.44 -18.04 20.63
N GLU A 34 -1.71 -18.02 21.04
CA GLU A 34 -2.61 -19.14 20.87
C GLU A 34 -2.58 -19.56 19.41
N PRO A 35 -2.43 -20.85 19.08
CA PRO A 35 -2.48 -21.29 17.70
C PRO A 35 -3.83 -20.88 17.13
N VAL A 36 -3.81 -20.08 16.06
CA VAL A 36 -5.01 -19.68 15.33
C VAL A 36 -5.74 -20.96 14.93
N ASN A 37 -6.95 -21.17 15.44
CA ASN A 37 -7.74 -22.31 15.07
C ASN A 37 -7.91 -22.32 13.55
N PRO A 38 -7.69 -23.44 12.85
CA PRO A 38 -7.85 -23.49 11.41
C PRO A 38 -9.26 -23.05 11.04
N ILE A 39 -9.35 -22.12 10.09
CA ILE A 39 -10.63 -21.57 9.60
C ILE A 39 -11.42 -22.72 8.99
N ASP A 40 -12.60 -23.02 9.54
CA ASP A 40 -13.50 -24.03 8.97
C ASP A 40 -14.18 -23.46 7.71
N THR A 41 -13.65 -23.82 6.57
CA THR A 41 -14.20 -23.47 5.25
C THR A 41 -14.92 -24.67 4.58
N SER A 42 -15.25 -25.72 5.34
CA SER A 42 -15.99 -26.85 4.80
C SER A 42 -17.36 -26.37 4.27
N LEU A 43 -17.80 -26.92 3.14
CA LEU A 43 -19.09 -26.55 2.51
C LEU A 43 -20.29 -26.81 3.42
N ALA A 44 -20.19 -27.81 4.31
CA ALA A 44 -21.26 -28.13 5.26
C ALA A 44 -21.44 -27.06 6.35
N ASN A 45 -20.37 -26.33 6.67
CA ASN A 45 -20.32 -25.34 7.73
C ASN A 45 -19.93 -23.95 7.25
N LEU A 46 -20.03 -23.70 5.93
CA LEU A 46 -19.58 -22.44 5.35
C LEU A 46 -20.39 -21.28 5.92
N LYS A 47 -19.73 -20.48 6.78
CA LYS A 47 -20.30 -19.29 7.42
C LYS A 47 -19.45 -18.09 7.05
N PHE A 48 -20.11 -17.04 6.67
CA PHE A 48 -19.47 -15.76 6.36
C PHE A 48 -20.41 -14.59 6.66
N VAL A 49 -19.84 -13.40 6.72
CA VAL A 49 -20.54 -12.17 7.03
C VAL A 49 -20.92 -11.45 5.75
N SER A 50 -22.19 -11.06 5.67
CA SER A 50 -22.69 -10.12 4.66
C SER A 50 -22.88 -8.75 5.31
N ASN A 51 -22.54 -7.70 4.59
CA ASN A 51 -22.72 -6.30 4.98
C ASN A 51 -23.77 -5.62 4.08
N PRO A 52 -24.23 -4.40 4.39
CA PRO A 52 -25.06 -3.64 3.45
C PRO A 52 -24.40 -3.44 2.08
N LYS A 53 -23.08 -3.29 2.06
CA LYS A 53 -22.23 -3.32 0.85
C LYS A 53 -21.32 -4.53 0.91
N ASN A 54 -21.21 -5.25 -0.20
CA ASN A 54 -20.39 -6.45 -0.29
C ASN A 54 -19.42 -6.34 -1.47
N LEU A 55 -18.30 -7.05 -1.39
CA LEU A 55 -17.42 -7.25 -2.54
C LEU A 55 -18.20 -7.92 -3.68
N ASN A 56 -18.13 -7.36 -4.87
CA ASN A 56 -18.67 -8.00 -6.06
C ASN A 56 -17.66 -9.05 -6.57
N VAL A 57 -17.99 -10.32 -6.42
CA VAL A 57 -17.19 -11.42 -6.97
C VAL A 57 -17.80 -11.82 -8.29
N ILE A 58 -17.04 -11.68 -9.38
CA ILE A 58 -17.50 -11.91 -10.75
C ILE A 58 -16.68 -13.02 -11.40
N MET A 59 -17.35 -13.95 -12.04
CA MET A 59 -16.77 -14.87 -13.01
C MET A 59 -17.12 -14.39 -14.40
N PHE A 60 -16.15 -13.80 -15.12
CA PHE A 60 -16.31 -13.33 -16.49
C PHE A 60 -15.88 -14.41 -17.46
N VAL A 61 -16.83 -14.95 -18.24
CA VAL A 61 -16.66 -16.16 -19.04
C VAL A 61 -16.67 -15.81 -20.54
N PRO A 62 -15.53 -15.90 -21.26
CA PRO A 62 -15.50 -15.83 -22.72
C PRO A 62 -16.35 -16.94 -23.36
N THR A 63 -16.80 -16.74 -24.62
CA THR A 63 -17.72 -17.66 -25.31
C THR A 63 -17.12 -19.05 -25.60
N ASP A 64 -15.80 -19.17 -25.67
CA ASP A 64 -15.04 -20.39 -26.00
C ASP A 64 -14.18 -20.93 -24.86
N ASN A 65 -14.22 -20.30 -23.69
CA ASN A 65 -13.44 -20.72 -22.52
C ASN A 65 -14.32 -20.76 -21.25
N PRO A 66 -15.01 -21.88 -21.00
CA PRO A 66 -15.93 -21.98 -19.86
C PRO A 66 -15.19 -22.01 -18.52
N ALA A 67 -15.86 -21.54 -17.46
CA ALA A 67 -15.38 -21.70 -16.09
C ALA A 67 -15.33 -23.18 -15.69
N LEU A 68 -14.44 -23.52 -14.74
CA LEU A 68 -14.37 -24.86 -14.17
C LEU A 68 -15.71 -25.24 -13.51
N ALA A 69 -16.13 -26.49 -13.62
CA ALA A 69 -17.43 -26.92 -13.13
C ALA A 69 -17.64 -26.73 -11.63
N ASP A 70 -16.55 -26.72 -10.85
CA ASP A 70 -16.52 -26.58 -9.41
C ASP A 70 -16.20 -25.14 -8.91
N TYR A 71 -16.15 -24.15 -9.80
CA TYR A 71 -15.68 -22.81 -9.43
C TYR A 71 -16.48 -22.18 -8.28
N LYS A 72 -17.80 -22.33 -8.24
CA LYS A 72 -18.65 -21.74 -7.21
C LYS A 72 -18.32 -22.22 -5.80
N PRO A 73 -18.38 -23.53 -5.49
CA PRO A 73 -18.05 -24.03 -4.17
C PRO A 73 -16.59 -23.77 -3.79
N ARG A 74 -15.65 -23.98 -4.70
CA ARG A 74 -14.22 -23.81 -4.47
C ARG A 74 -13.85 -22.36 -4.18
N LEU A 75 -14.31 -21.41 -4.98
CA LEU A 75 -14.06 -20.00 -4.77
C LEU A 75 -14.83 -19.46 -3.57
N SER A 76 -16.02 -19.98 -3.25
CA SER A 76 -16.73 -19.61 -2.02
C SER A 76 -15.92 -19.94 -0.78
N GLN A 77 -15.33 -21.14 -0.70
CA GLN A 77 -14.43 -21.49 0.40
C GLN A 77 -13.23 -20.56 0.48
N LEU A 78 -12.65 -20.22 -0.66
CA LEU A 78 -11.50 -19.31 -0.72
C LEU A 78 -11.86 -17.89 -0.29
N MET A 79 -12.99 -17.35 -0.71
CA MET A 79 -13.45 -16.01 -0.29
C MET A 79 -13.73 -15.96 1.21
N VAL A 80 -14.31 -17.01 1.78
CA VAL A 80 -14.53 -17.09 3.24
C VAL A 80 -13.19 -17.16 3.99
N HIS A 81 -12.22 -17.88 3.46
CA HIS A 81 -10.87 -17.89 4.02
C HIS A 81 -10.23 -16.50 4.00
N PHE A 82 -10.33 -15.76 2.90
CA PHE A 82 -9.83 -14.39 2.81
C PHE A 82 -10.58 -13.43 3.73
N GLN A 83 -11.91 -13.56 3.84
CA GLN A 83 -12.70 -12.77 4.78
C GLN A 83 -12.20 -12.96 6.23
N ALA A 84 -12.00 -14.20 6.64
CA ALA A 84 -11.54 -14.53 7.99
C ALA A 84 -10.10 -14.03 8.22
N TRP A 85 -9.19 -14.23 7.26
CA TRP A 85 -7.82 -13.76 7.38
C TRP A 85 -7.76 -12.23 7.49
N LEU A 86 -8.49 -11.49 6.65
CA LEU A 86 -8.57 -10.02 6.72
C LEU A 86 -9.14 -9.55 8.07
N HIS A 87 -10.16 -10.23 8.58
CA HIS A 87 -10.74 -9.92 9.90
C HIS A 87 -9.71 -10.11 11.02
N ASP A 88 -9.00 -11.23 11.05
CA ASP A 88 -8.02 -11.54 12.09
C ASP A 88 -6.87 -10.52 12.07
N GLU A 89 -6.41 -10.14 10.89
CA GLU A 89 -5.40 -9.09 10.73
C GLU A 89 -5.90 -7.71 11.20
N MET A 90 -7.13 -7.32 10.87
CA MET A 90 -7.74 -6.06 11.34
C MET A 90 -7.94 -6.07 12.86
N LYS A 91 -8.34 -7.22 13.42
CA LYS A 91 -8.56 -7.40 14.86
C LYS A 91 -7.29 -7.18 15.68
N ARG A 92 -6.11 -7.46 15.13
CA ARG A 92 -4.80 -7.15 15.72
C ARG A 92 -4.69 -5.67 16.10
N TYR A 93 -5.33 -4.79 15.34
CA TYR A 93 -5.36 -3.33 15.56
C TYR A 93 -6.66 -2.82 16.20
N GLY A 94 -7.48 -3.73 16.74
CA GLY A 94 -8.71 -3.39 17.46
C GLY A 94 -9.95 -3.21 16.59
N TYR A 95 -9.92 -3.56 15.31
CA TYR A 95 -11.05 -3.47 14.40
C TYR A 95 -11.73 -4.83 14.22
N ASP A 96 -12.88 -5.01 14.86
CA ASP A 96 -13.71 -6.22 14.74
C ASP A 96 -14.68 -6.09 13.55
N LYS A 97 -14.14 -6.14 12.32
CA LYS A 97 -14.89 -5.93 11.08
C LYS A 97 -14.56 -6.99 10.05
N TYR A 98 -15.55 -7.36 9.25
CA TYR A 98 -15.45 -8.34 8.19
C TYR A 98 -15.68 -7.69 6.83
N MET A 99 -14.92 -8.10 5.82
CA MET A 99 -15.24 -7.80 4.43
C MET A 99 -16.59 -8.45 4.07
N GLY A 100 -17.57 -7.67 3.64
CA GLY A 100 -18.90 -8.19 3.26
C GLY A 100 -18.81 -9.11 2.04
N LEU A 101 -19.42 -10.27 2.13
CA LEU A 101 -19.64 -11.21 1.04
C LEU A 101 -21.14 -11.44 0.88
N ALA A 102 -21.68 -11.20 -0.32
CA ALA A 102 -23.08 -11.48 -0.60
C ALA A 102 -23.34 -13.00 -0.63
N LYS A 103 -24.51 -13.41 -0.14
CA LYS A 103 -24.91 -14.80 -0.11
C LYS A 103 -25.84 -15.12 -1.29
N ASP A 104 -25.61 -16.24 -1.95
CA ASP A 104 -26.57 -16.88 -2.83
C ASP A 104 -27.54 -17.68 -1.97
N GLU A 105 -28.77 -17.21 -1.84
CA GLU A 105 -29.78 -17.82 -0.96
C GLU A 105 -30.23 -19.22 -1.42
N ALA A 106 -30.07 -19.56 -2.71
CA ALA A 106 -30.45 -20.86 -3.22
C ALA A 106 -29.43 -21.96 -2.87
N THR A 107 -28.16 -21.60 -2.80
CA THR A 107 -27.06 -22.54 -2.57
C THR A 107 -26.39 -22.42 -1.22
N GLY A 108 -26.56 -21.29 -0.55
CA GLY A 108 -25.84 -20.95 0.70
C GLY A 108 -24.38 -20.54 0.48
N LEU A 109 -23.90 -20.51 -0.75
CA LEU A 109 -22.54 -20.15 -1.13
C LEU A 109 -22.39 -18.62 -1.23
N VAL A 110 -21.15 -18.16 -1.39
CA VAL A 110 -20.87 -16.78 -1.78
C VAL A 110 -21.49 -16.51 -3.16
N ASN A 111 -22.18 -15.39 -3.31
CA ASN A 111 -22.76 -15.00 -4.58
C ASN A 111 -21.63 -14.61 -5.57
N ILE A 112 -21.35 -15.51 -6.51
CA ILE A 112 -20.42 -15.28 -7.61
C ILE A 112 -21.24 -15.02 -8.86
N ILE A 113 -21.20 -13.77 -9.34
CA ILE A 113 -21.97 -13.30 -10.49
C ILE A 113 -21.29 -13.80 -11.77
N GLU A 114 -21.92 -14.75 -12.48
CA GLU A 114 -21.42 -15.18 -13.77
C GLU A 114 -21.86 -14.19 -14.85
N ILE A 115 -20.90 -13.65 -15.60
CA ILE A 115 -21.14 -12.76 -16.74
C ILE A 115 -20.51 -13.39 -17.98
N LYS A 116 -21.32 -13.65 -18.98
CA LYS A 116 -20.86 -14.14 -20.28
C LYS A 116 -20.37 -12.97 -21.11
N GLY A 117 -19.07 -13.02 -21.47
CA GLY A 117 -18.47 -12.05 -22.38
C GLY A 117 -19.07 -12.17 -23.79
N ALA A 118 -19.11 -11.07 -24.53
CA ALA A 118 -19.60 -11.06 -25.91
C ALA A 118 -18.65 -11.70 -26.91
N GLY A 119 -17.35 -11.86 -26.56
CA GLY A 119 -16.29 -12.36 -27.41
C GLY A 119 -15.66 -13.65 -26.92
N THR A 120 -14.71 -14.14 -27.72
CA THR A 120 -13.86 -15.29 -27.41
C THR A 120 -12.74 -14.93 -26.43
N GLN A 121 -12.03 -15.91 -25.89
CA GLN A 121 -10.83 -15.69 -25.08
C GLN A 121 -9.80 -14.77 -25.79
N ALA A 122 -9.66 -14.89 -27.10
CA ALA A 122 -8.75 -14.08 -27.88
C ALA A 122 -9.14 -12.58 -27.92
N ASP A 123 -10.42 -12.27 -27.73
CA ASP A 123 -10.92 -10.90 -27.66
C ASP A 123 -10.63 -10.20 -26.33
N TYR A 124 -10.17 -10.96 -25.33
CA TYR A 124 -9.82 -10.48 -23.99
C TYR A 124 -8.38 -10.93 -23.64
N PRO A 125 -7.33 -10.42 -24.32
CA PRO A 125 -5.96 -10.70 -23.91
C PRO A 125 -5.74 -10.34 -22.44
N TYR A 126 -5.06 -11.23 -21.69
CA TYR A 126 -4.89 -11.02 -20.26
C TYR A 126 -3.79 -9.98 -19.98
N ALA A 127 -4.13 -8.71 -20.20
CA ALA A 127 -3.25 -7.57 -19.98
C ALA A 127 -4.07 -6.35 -19.60
N ALA A 128 -3.75 -5.70 -18.48
CA ALA A 128 -4.49 -4.57 -17.92
C ALA A 128 -4.70 -3.44 -18.93
N SER A 129 -3.66 -3.06 -19.67
CA SER A 129 -3.72 -1.97 -20.65
C SER A 129 -4.55 -2.28 -21.89
N VAL A 130 -4.85 -3.55 -22.17
CA VAL A 130 -5.50 -3.98 -23.42
C VAL A 130 -6.96 -4.29 -23.21
N SER A 131 -7.30 -5.16 -22.26
CA SER A 131 -8.65 -5.72 -22.15
C SER A 131 -9.40 -5.35 -20.89
N ALA A 132 -8.73 -4.80 -19.84
CA ALA A 132 -9.43 -4.42 -18.62
C ALA A 132 -10.63 -3.50 -18.89
N ASN A 133 -10.44 -2.44 -19.66
CA ASN A 133 -11.52 -1.49 -20.00
C ASN A 133 -12.66 -2.15 -20.78
N LYS A 134 -12.36 -3.13 -21.67
CA LYS A 134 -13.39 -3.84 -22.42
C LYS A 134 -14.24 -4.71 -21.49
N ILE A 135 -13.59 -5.49 -20.62
CA ILE A 135 -14.28 -6.35 -19.64
C ILE A 135 -15.10 -5.50 -18.67
N ILE A 136 -14.51 -4.43 -18.12
CA ILE A 136 -15.21 -3.50 -17.22
C ILE A 136 -16.45 -2.92 -17.88
N LYS A 137 -16.36 -2.49 -19.15
CA LYS A 137 -17.51 -1.94 -19.88
C LYS A 137 -18.64 -2.99 -20.03
N GLU A 138 -18.33 -4.24 -20.28
CA GLU A 138 -19.32 -5.30 -20.36
C GLU A 138 -19.94 -5.61 -18.98
N ILE A 139 -19.14 -5.61 -17.93
CA ILE A 139 -19.61 -5.76 -16.54
C ILE A 139 -20.54 -4.61 -16.14
N GLU A 140 -20.17 -3.38 -16.42
CA GLU A 140 -21.00 -2.19 -16.10
C GLU A 140 -22.31 -2.18 -16.90
N SER A 141 -22.29 -2.64 -18.17
CA SER A 141 -23.49 -2.83 -18.98
C SER A 141 -24.40 -3.90 -18.38
N PHE A 142 -23.83 -5.03 -17.95
CA PHE A 142 -24.56 -6.10 -17.27
C PHE A 142 -25.13 -5.61 -15.92
N ARG A 143 -24.36 -4.88 -15.13
CA ARG A 143 -24.81 -4.28 -13.86
C ARG A 143 -26.00 -3.32 -14.07
N THR A 144 -25.94 -2.48 -15.09
CA THR A 144 -27.03 -1.56 -15.41
C THR A 144 -28.32 -2.30 -15.72
N ALA A 145 -28.23 -3.44 -16.39
CA ALA A 145 -29.38 -4.29 -16.70
C ALA A 145 -29.84 -5.16 -15.52
N ASN A 146 -28.96 -5.43 -14.55
CA ASN A 146 -29.19 -6.35 -13.43
C ASN A 146 -28.73 -5.74 -12.10
N PRO A 147 -29.17 -4.53 -11.70
CA PRO A 147 -28.64 -3.83 -10.54
C PRO A 147 -28.83 -4.59 -9.23
N GLN A 148 -29.86 -5.43 -9.14
CA GLN A 148 -30.18 -6.23 -7.95
C GLN A 148 -29.15 -7.31 -7.61
N LEU A 149 -28.26 -7.64 -8.54
CA LEU A 149 -27.18 -8.63 -8.32
C LEU A 149 -25.94 -8.01 -7.66
N PHE A 150 -25.85 -6.68 -7.63
CA PHE A 150 -24.70 -5.96 -7.13
C PHE A 150 -25.08 -5.16 -5.88
N SER A 151 -24.24 -5.20 -4.86
CA SER A 151 -24.46 -4.44 -3.62
C SER A 151 -23.57 -3.19 -3.52
N SER A 152 -22.57 -3.07 -4.38
CA SER A 152 -21.65 -1.93 -4.47
C SER A 152 -21.29 -1.66 -5.93
N ASP A 153 -20.88 -0.43 -6.24
CA ASP A 153 -20.31 -0.05 -7.53
C ASP A 153 -18.80 0.30 -7.42
N LYS A 154 -18.18 -0.05 -6.29
CA LYS A 154 -16.83 0.42 -5.94
C LYS A 154 -15.77 -0.69 -5.88
N HIS A 155 -16.13 -1.91 -5.51
CA HIS A 155 -15.15 -2.96 -5.23
C HIS A 155 -15.50 -4.26 -5.99
N TYR A 156 -14.55 -4.72 -6.81
CA TYR A 156 -14.73 -5.87 -7.70
C TYR A 156 -13.53 -6.81 -7.65
N LEU A 157 -13.83 -8.09 -7.48
CA LEU A 157 -12.91 -9.18 -7.81
C LEU A 157 -13.43 -9.87 -9.06
N ILE A 158 -12.69 -9.76 -10.16
CA ILE A 158 -13.05 -10.30 -11.48
C ILE A 158 -12.15 -11.48 -11.77
N LEU A 159 -12.76 -12.65 -11.86
CA LEU A 159 -12.11 -13.90 -12.18
C LEU A 159 -12.39 -14.24 -13.65
N LEU A 160 -11.37 -14.67 -14.36
CA LEU A 160 -11.48 -15.22 -15.70
C LEU A 160 -10.99 -16.67 -15.68
N PRO A 161 -11.60 -17.59 -16.42
CA PRO A 161 -11.06 -18.93 -16.56
C PRO A 161 -9.62 -18.91 -17.04
N GLU A 162 -8.78 -19.81 -16.52
CA GLU A 162 -7.40 -19.96 -16.97
C GLU A 162 -7.33 -20.13 -18.49
N ARG A 163 -6.36 -19.47 -19.10
CA ARG A 163 -6.26 -19.45 -20.55
C ARG A 163 -5.73 -20.79 -21.07
N THR A 164 -6.30 -21.25 -22.17
CA THR A 164 -5.88 -22.49 -22.82
C THR A 164 -4.60 -22.35 -23.65
N SER A 165 -4.22 -21.12 -24.00
CA SER A 165 -3.00 -20.82 -24.74
C SER A 165 -2.68 -19.32 -24.70
N GLY A 166 -1.41 -18.99 -24.93
CA GLY A 166 -0.97 -17.62 -25.26
C GLY A 166 -0.92 -16.65 -24.11
N ASP A 167 -1.06 -17.08 -22.87
CA ASP A 167 -0.86 -16.24 -21.73
C ASP A 167 0.55 -16.36 -21.18
N THR A 168 1.18 -15.24 -20.97
CA THR A 168 2.53 -15.14 -20.42
C THR A 168 2.61 -14.09 -19.31
N GLY A 169 1.48 -13.46 -18.96
CA GLY A 169 1.40 -12.42 -17.97
C GLY A 169 1.35 -12.95 -16.54
N GLN A 170 1.35 -12.02 -15.59
CA GLN A 170 1.00 -12.32 -14.20
C GLN A 170 -0.45 -12.80 -14.16
N PRO A 171 -0.77 -13.85 -13.39
CA PRO A 171 -2.14 -14.38 -13.32
C PRO A 171 -3.10 -13.50 -12.52
N PHE A 172 -2.67 -12.34 -12.12
CA PHE A 172 -3.42 -11.35 -11.35
C PHE A 172 -2.89 -9.95 -11.65
N TYR A 173 -3.77 -8.95 -11.61
CA TYR A 173 -3.40 -7.53 -11.66
C TYR A 173 -4.53 -6.64 -11.11
N GLY A 174 -4.15 -5.47 -10.57
CA GLY A 174 -5.08 -4.42 -10.17
C GLY A 174 -5.33 -3.41 -11.29
N TYR A 175 -6.55 -2.87 -11.35
CA TYR A 175 -6.93 -1.76 -12.23
C TYR A 175 -7.92 -0.84 -11.50
N GLY A 176 -7.40 0.09 -10.70
CA GLY A 176 -8.21 0.92 -9.81
C GLY A 176 -9.00 0.07 -8.81
N LYS A 177 -10.31 0.25 -8.76
CA LYS A 177 -11.22 -0.52 -7.89
C LYS A 177 -11.45 -1.98 -8.33
N TYR A 178 -10.87 -2.39 -9.44
CA TYR A 178 -11.04 -3.72 -10.03
C TYR A 178 -9.79 -4.57 -9.79
N CYS A 179 -9.97 -5.73 -9.18
CA CYS A 179 -8.97 -6.76 -9.08
C CYS A 179 -9.27 -7.86 -10.10
N PHE A 180 -8.28 -8.23 -10.91
CA PHE A 180 -8.39 -9.30 -11.89
C PHE A 180 -7.52 -10.48 -11.46
N ALA A 181 -8.06 -11.70 -11.58
CA ALA A 181 -7.29 -12.92 -11.39
C ALA A 181 -7.74 -14.01 -12.37
N LEU A 182 -6.81 -14.91 -12.75
CA LEU A 182 -7.14 -16.11 -13.49
C LEU A 182 -7.59 -17.20 -12.52
N ASP A 183 -8.71 -17.84 -12.81
CA ASP A 183 -9.22 -18.98 -12.06
C ASP A 183 -8.71 -20.29 -12.64
N ASN A 184 -8.08 -21.11 -11.79
CA ASN A 184 -7.66 -22.46 -12.10
C ASN A 184 -7.87 -23.38 -10.88
N ALA A 185 -7.60 -24.68 -11.04
CA ALA A 185 -7.80 -25.65 -9.98
C ALA A 185 -6.97 -25.40 -8.69
N LEU A 186 -5.87 -24.63 -8.79
CA LEU A 186 -5.04 -24.26 -7.62
C LEU A 186 -5.64 -23.11 -6.80
N MET A 187 -6.67 -22.42 -7.33
CA MET A 187 -7.39 -21.36 -6.61
C MET A 187 -8.35 -21.97 -5.58
N SER A 188 -7.81 -22.62 -4.58
CA SER A 188 -8.52 -23.38 -3.57
C SER A 188 -7.82 -23.31 -2.23
N VAL A 189 -8.58 -23.32 -1.14
CA VAL A 189 -8.05 -23.40 0.24
C VAL A 189 -7.18 -24.63 0.48
N ASN A 190 -7.41 -25.72 -0.28
CA ASN A 190 -6.58 -26.93 -0.21
C ASN A 190 -5.15 -26.72 -0.72
N HIS A 191 -4.89 -25.59 -1.35
CA HIS A 191 -3.58 -25.18 -1.84
C HIS A 191 -2.97 -24.01 -1.04
N ILE A 192 -3.38 -23.85 0.21
CA ILE A 192 -2.77 -22.90 1.17
C ILE A 192 -2.09 -23.74 2.27
N PRO A 193 -0.75 -23.74 2.40
CA PRO A 193 0.22 -23.04 1.53
C PRO A 193 0.50 -23.78 0.22
N ASN A 194 0.92 -23.02 -0.81
CA ASN A 194 1.47 -23.57 -2.03
C ASN A 194 2.83 -22.91 -2.36
N PRO A 195 3.94 -23.52 -2.00
CA PRO A 195 5.27 -22.93 -2.19
C PRO A 195 5.68 -22.80 -3.67
N ASN A 196 4.98 -23.46 -4.58
CA ASN A 196 5.28 -23.49 -6.00
C ASN A 196 4.42 -22.51 -6.83
N SER A 197 3.53 -21.77 -6.18
CA SER A 197 2.62 -20.86 -6.88
C SER A 197 2.38 -19.61 -6.02
N ASN A 198 2.36 -18.45 -6.66
CA ASN A 198 1.99 -17.19 -6.01
C ASN A 198 0.55 -16.73 -6.35
N TYR A 199 -0.26 -17.58 -6.99
CA TYR A 199 -1.61 -17.22 -7.44
C TYR A 199 -2.50 -16.73 -6.30
N LEU A 200 -2.57 -17.46 -5.19
CA LEU A 200 -3.46 -17.13 -4.07
C LEU A 200 -3.05 -15.84 -3.37
N GLY A 201 -1.77 -15.72 -3.04
CA GLY A 201 -1.24 -14.51 -2.41
C GLY A 201 -1.29 -13.31 -3.37
N GLY A 202 -1.04 -13.53 -4.66
CA GLY A 202 -1.18 -12.49 -5.68
C GLY A 202 -2.60 -11.98 -5.80
N MET A 203 -3.59 -12.87 -5.86
CA MET A 203 -4.99 -12.48 -5.87
C MET A 203 -5.38 -11.70 -4.61
N LEU A 204 -4.92 -12.12 -3.43
CA LEU A 204 -5.20 -11.41 -2.17
C LEU A 204 -4.52 -10.03 -2.14
N HIS A 205 -3.31 -9.91 -2.65
CA HIS A 205 -2.60 -8.63 -2.78
C HIS A 205 -3.34 -7.67 -3.72
N GLU A 206 -3.72 -8.13 -4.92
CA GLU A 206 -4.49 -7.31 -5.86
C GLU A 206 -5.89 -6.96 -5.32
N LEU A 207 -6.52 -7.88 -4.58
CA LEU A 207 -7.76 -7.59 -3.85
C LEU A 207 -7.52 -6.47 -2.83
N GLY A 208 -6.38 -6.44 -2.14
CA GLY A 208 -5.97 -5.33 -1.28
C GLY A 208 -6.01 -4.00 -2.02
N HIS A 209 -5.43 -3.92 -3.23
CA HIS A 209 -5.55 -2.73 -4.08
C HIS A 209 -7.00 -2.42 -4.46
N GLY A 210 -7.77 -3.42 -4.84
CA GLY A 210 -9.21 -3.29 -5.10
C GLY A 210 -10.00 -2.79 -3.88
N LEU A 211 -9.47 -2.95 -2.68
CA LEU A 211 -10.00 -2.42 -1.41
C LEU A 211 -9.34 -1.10 -0.97
N ASN A 212 -8.66 -0.41 -1.88
CA ASN A 212 -7.97 0.88 -1.70
C ASN A 212 -6.68 0.84 -0.87
N LEU A 213 -6.07 -0.32 -0.66
CA LEU A 213 -4.78 -0.40 0.03
C LEU A 213 -3.64 0.00 -0.91
N PRO A 214 -2.78 0.97 -0.54
CA PRO A 214 -1.56 1.27 -1.28
C PRO A 214 -0.45 0.29 -0.91
N HIS A 215 0.61 0.24 -1.69
CA HIS A 215 1.81 -0.49 -1.29
C HIS A 215 2.40 0.05 0.00
N ASN A 216 2.93 -0.84 0.82
CA ASN A 216 3.73 -0.55 2.00
C ASN A 216 4.54 -1.79 2.41
N ARG A 217 5.61 -1.59 3.19
CA ARG A 217 6.37 -2.69 3.78
C ARG A 217 6.24 -2.70 5.30
N ALA A 218 6.63 -3.81 5.90
CA ALA A 218 6.81 -3.95 7.34
C ALA A 218 7.84 -2.93 7.88
N LYS A 219 7.62 -2.42 9.08
CA LYS A 219 8.62 -1.68 9.84
C LYS A 219 9.82 -2.61 10.10
N TYR A 220 11.02 -2.12 9.79
CA TYR A 220 12.22 -2.95 9.71
C TYR A 220 12.62 -3.63 11.03
N VAL A 221 12.46 -2.93 12.16
CA VAL A 221 12.89 -3.41 13.47
C VAL A 221 11.74 -4.06 14.25
N SER A 222 10.57 -3.45 14.24
CA SER A 222 9.46 -3.88 15.11
C SER A 222 8.52 -4.90 14.46
N GLU A 223 8.33 -4.88 13.13
CA GLU A 223 7.34 -5.74 12.47
C GLU A 223 7.99 -6.86 11.65
N GLU A 224 8.99 -6.55 10.81
CA GLU A 224 9.58 -7.55 9.91
C GLU A 224 10.11 -8.81 10.65
N PRO A 225 10.83 -8.71 11.80
CA PRO A 225 11.30 -9.89 12.51
C PRO A 225 10.21 -10.70 13.22
N THR A 226 9.06 -10.09 13.52
CA THR A 226 8.00 -10.70 14.36
C THR A 226 6.76 -11.08 13.56
N LEU A 227 6.34 -10.26 12.61
CA LEU A 227 5.12 -10.42 11.81
C LEU A 227 5.40 -10.89 10.38
N GLY A 228 6.66 -10.79 9.93
CA GLY A 228 7.07 -11.18 8.59
C GLY A 228 6.85 -10.09 7.56
N THR A 229 6.20 -10.42 6.46
CA THR A 229 6.09 -9.54 5.29
C THR A 229 4.70 -8.90 5.21
N SER A 230 4.65 -7.58 5.01
CA SER A 230 3.38 -6.90 4.71
C SER A 230 2.75 -7.47 3.43
N LEU A 231 1.44 -7.75 3.45
CA LEU A 231 0.69 -8.18 2.27
C LEU A 231 0.88 -7.20 1.11
N MET A 232 0.80 -5.90 1.38
CA MET A 232 0.89 -4.85 0.37
C MET A 232 2.34 -4.50 -0.05
N GLY A 233 3.34 -5.18 0.54
CA GLY A 233 4.71 -5.22 0.06
C GLY A 233 4.92 -6.45 -0.84
N SER A 234 5.85 -7.33 -0.45
CA SER A 234 6.08 -8.63 -1.13
C SER A 234 5.31 -9.80 -0.51
N GLY A 235 4.24 -9.52 0.22
CA GLY A 235 3.44 -10.51 0.95
C GLY A 235 2.67 -11.48 0.07
N ASN A 236 2.45 -11.15 -1.21
CA ASN A 236 1.89 -12.10 -2.18
C ASN A 236 2.65 -13.43 -2.23
N VAL A 237 4.00 -13.37 -2.21
CA VAL A 237 4.86 -14.57 -2.22
C VAL A 237 4.84 -15.26 -0.87
N SER A 238 4.95 -14.50 0.22
CA SER A 238 4.99 -15.03 1.59
C SER A 238 3.68 -15.72 1.94
N PHE A 239 2.54 -15.10 1.65
CA PHE A 239 1.21 -15.68 1.87
C PHE A 239 1.05 -17.02 1.15
N SER A 240 1.36 -17.06 -0.14
CA SER A 240 1.25 -18.31 -0.92
C SER A 240 2.12 -19.42 -0.34
N LYS A 241 3.29 -19.10 0.18
CA LYS A 241 4.21 -20.07 0.79
C LYS A 241 3.85 -20.46 2.23
N GLY A 242 2.83 -19.88 2.83
CA GLY A 242 2.48 -20.06 4.24
C GLY A 242 3.52 -19.47 5.20
N GLN A 243 4.28 -18.47 4.73
CA GLN A 243 5.20 -17.72 5.58
C GLN A 243 4.45 -16.58 6.28
N PRO A 244 4.95 -16.07 7.41
CA PRO A 244 4.32 -14.98 8.13
C PRO A 244 4.04 -13.80 7.21
N THR A 245 2.78 -13.42 7.12
CA THR A 245 2.27 -12.34 6.28
C THR A 245 1.18 -11.61 7.05
N PHE A 246 1.18 -10.29 7.01
CA PHE A 246 0.28 -9.48 7.82
C PHE A 246 -0.20 -8.22 7.08
N LEU A 247 -1.26 -7.59 7.60
CA LEU A 247 -1.65 -6.22 7.26
C LEU A 247 -0.98 -5.25 8.23
N THR A 248 -0.50 -4.11 7.72
CA THR A 248 0.01 -3.05 8.57
C THR A 248 -1.12 -2.29 9.27
N GLU A 249 -0.79 -1.51 10.30
CA GLU A 249 -1.79 -0.69 11.02
C GLU A 249 -2.51 0.31 10.09
N VAL A 250 -1.83 0.79 9.04
CA VAL A 250 -2.43 1.72 8.07
C VAL A 250 -3.37 0.99 7.11
N ASP A 251 -3.06 -0.24 6.72
CA ASP A 251 -3.97 -1.06 5.92
C ASP A 251 -5.25 -1.35 6.69
N ALA A 252 -5.13 -1.75 7.96
CA ALA A 252 -6.27 -2.00 8.83
C ALA A 252 -7.13 -0.74 9.03
N ALA A 253 -6.52 0.44 9.16
CA ALA A 253 -7.25 1.71 9.27
C ALA A 253 -8.01 2.04 7.98
N ILE A 254 -7.42 1.81 6.80
CA ILE A 254 -8.09 2.02 5.51
C ILE A 254 -9.28 1.06 5.36
N LEU A 255 -9.09 -0.21 5.67
CA LEU A 255 -10.19 -1.19 5.64
C LEU A 255 -11.28 -0.85 6.66
N ASN A 256 -10.93 -0.30 7.83
CA ASN A 256 -11.91 0.10 8.84
C ASN A 256 -12.94 1.11 8.34
N VAL A 257 -12.58 1.98 7.39
CA VAL A 257 -13.50 2.98 6.80
C VAL A 257 -13.97 2.60 5.39
N ASN A 258 -13.54 1.46 4.85
CA ASN A 258 -13.96 0.98 3.53
C ASN A 258 -15.43 0.52 3.57
N GLU A 259 -16.22 0.85 2.53
CA GLU A 259 -17.66 0.59 2.49
C GLU A 259 -18.03 -0.89 2.67
N VAL A 260 -17.22 -1.82 2.12
CA VAL A 260 -17.53 -3.25 2.21
C VAL A 260 -17.20 -3.86 3.58
N PHE A 261 -16.60 -3.09 4.49
CA PHE A 261 -16.37 -3.47 5.90
C PHE A 261 -17.37 -2.80 6.87
N GLN A 262 -18.34 -2.02 6.37
CA GLN A 262 -19.32 -1.38 7.23
C GLN A 262 -20.51 -2.30 7.49
N SER A 263 -20.80 -2.54 8.76
CA SER A 263 -21.99 -3.31 9.19
C SER A 263 -23.29 -2.53 9.12
N THR A 264 -23.21 -1.21 8.90
CA THR A 264 -24.35 -0.30 8.77
C THR A 264 -24.14 0.59 7.54
N SER A 265 -25.25 0.96 6.88
CA SER A 265 -25.22 1.91 5.77
C SER A 265 -24.89 3.31 6.28
N THR A 266 -24.10 4.06 5.50
CA THR A 266 -23.87 5.49 5.70
C THR A 266 -24.76 6.30 4.77
N THR A 267 -25.10 7.53 5.19
CA THR A 267 -25.79 8.52 4.35
C THR A 267 -24.82 9.46 3.62
N GLU A 268 -23.55 9.48 4.03
CA GLU A 268 -22.53 10.29 3.36
C GLU A 268 -22.12 9.63 2.05
N PRO A 269 -21.85 10.43 1.00
CA PRO A 269 -21.29 9.91 -0.26
C PRO A 269 -19.94 9.24 -0.01
N GLU A 270 -19.87 7.96 -0.32
CA GLU A 270 -18.65 7.15 -0.15
C GLU A 270 -17.56 7.62 -1.12
N TYR A 271 -16.34 7.71 -0.62
CA TYR A 271 -15.13 8.09 -1.37
C TYR A 271 -15.18 9.48 -2.02
N GLU A 272 -16.10 10.34 -1.60
CA GLU A 272 -16.10 11.74 -2.05
C GLU A 272 -14.91 12.48 -1.46
N SER A 273 -14.11 13.11 -2.34
CA SER A 273 -12.91 13.84 -1.93
C SER A 273 -13.26 15.09 -1.13
N PRO A 274 -12.49 15.46 -0.10
CA PRO A 274 -12.69 16.67 0.67
C PRO A 274 -12.04 17.87 0.01
N THR A 275 -12.46 19.07 0.45
CA THR A 275 -11.60 20.25 0.42
C THR A 275 -10.74 20.24 1.67
N PHE A 276 -9.42 20.31 1.53
CA PHE A 276 -8.50 20.14 2.67
C PHE A 276 -7.22 20.96 2.52
N THR A 277 -6.56 21.17 3.66
CA THR A 277 -5.18 21.64 3.76
C THR A 277 -4.45 20.84 4.82
N VAL A 278 -3.12 20.72 4.69
CA VAL A 278 -2.23 20.15 5.72
C VAL A 278 -1.05 21.10 5.89
N ASP A 279 -0.83 21.57 7.11
CA ASP A 279 0.27 22.47 7.48
C ASP A 279 1.14 21.80 8.57
N PRO A 280 2.08 20.93 8.19
CA PRO A 280 2.94 20.21 9.13
C PRO A 280 4.20 21.00 9.47
N LYS A 281 4.72 20.74 10.67
CA LYS A 281 6.05 21.11 11.11
C LYS A 281 6.85 19.85 11.40
N PHE A 282 8.09 19.81 10.94
CA PHE A 282 8.97 18.66 11.09
C PHE A 282 10.15 19.03 11.99
N ALA A 283 10.42 18.20 13.00
CA ALA A 283 11.59 18.30 13.86
C ALA A 283 12.36 16.97 13.82
N ILE A 284 13.55 17.00 13.20
CA ILE A 284 14.41 15.83 13.03
C ILE A 284 15.38 15.78 14.20
N ASP A 285 15.42 14.64 14.89
CA ASP A 285 16.36 14.33 15.97
C ASP A 285 17.18 13.10 15.54
N ASN A 286 18.25 13.33 14.82
CA ASN A 286 19.13 12.27 14.34
C ASN A 286 19.84 11.53 15.49
N ALA A 287 20.13 12.22 16.61
CA ALA A 287 20.78 11.61 17.76
C ALA A 287 19.91 10.51 18.40
N ASN A 288 18.61 10.72 18.49
CA ASN A 288 17.63 9.75 18.98
C ASN A 288 16.92 8.99 17.86
N GLN A 289 17.31 9.21 16.61
CA GLN A 289 16.69 8.63 15.40
C GLN A 289 15.18 8.81 15.36
N ARG A 290 14.71 10.06 15.53
CA ARG A 290 13.30 10.42 15.53
C ARG A 290 12.98 11.52 14.54
N LEU A 291 11.84 11.39 13.88
CA LEU A 291 11.15 12.47 13.17
C LEU A 291 9.86 12.79 13.91
N ASN A 292 9.80 13.97 14.52
CA ASN A 292 8.58 14.47 15.14
C ASN A 292 7.81 15.30 14.12
N ILE A 293 6.52 15.04 13.99
CA ILE A 293 5.58 15.74 13.11
C ILE A 293 4.55 16.41 14.00
N SER A 294 4.32 17.69 13.78
CA SER A 294 3.25 18.45 14.45
C SER A 294 2.64 19.43 13.47
N GLY A 295 1.49 20.00 13.80
CA GLY A 295 0.85 20.99 12.92
C GLY A 295 -0.65 20.94 12.97
N SER A 296 -1.29 21.39 11.91
CA SER A 296 -2.74 21.42 11.77
C SER A 296 -3.17 20.99 10.36
N PHE A 297 -4.45 20.69 10.22
CA PHE A 297 -5.08 20.44 8.93
C PHE A 297 -6.49 21.06 8.93
N THR A 298 -7.04 21.22 7.73
CA THR A 298 -8.47 21.51 7.55
C THR A 298 -9.08 20.43 6.67
N SER A 299 -10.36 20.14 6.90
CA SER A 299 -11.14 19.26 6.04
C SER A 299 -12.62 19.60 6.19
N ASP A 300 -13.37 19.62 5.10
CA ASP A 300 -14.83 19.77 5.10
C ASP A 300 -15.54 18.43 5.39
N LYS A 301 -14.79 17.34 5.50
CA LYS A 301 -15.27 16.01 5.86
C LYS A 301 -14.55 15.48 7.11
N GLU A 302 -15.19 14.58 7.83
CA GLU A 302 -14.64 14.03 9.07
C GLU A 302 -13.44 13.13 8.80
N VAL A 303 -12.30 13.46 9.43
CA VAL A 303 -11.06 12.69 9.36
C VAL A 303 -11.09 11.58 10.42
N SER A 304 -10.92 10.35 9.98
CA SER A 304 -10.81 9.17 10.85
C SER A 304 -9.39 9.04 11.41
N ASP A 305 -8.40 9.10 10.52
CA ASP A 305 -6.99 8.85 10.84
C ASP A 305 -6.08 9.72 9.99
N ILE A 306 -4.86 9.93 10.46
CA ILE A 306 -3.78 10.56 9.71
C ILE A 306 -2.75 9.47 9.42
N LEU A 307 -2.50 9.21 8.16
CA LEU A 307 -1.53 8.21 7.72
C LEU A 307 -0.28 8.91 7.20
N VAL A 308 0.88 8.47 7.66
CA VAL A 308 2.16 9.02 7.21
C VAL A 308 3.00 7.90 6.61
N TYR A 309 3.41 8.07 5.37
CA TYR A 309 4.29 7.16 4.66
C TYR A 309 5.64 7.81 4.45
N LEU A 310 6.70 7.09 4.73
CA LEU A 310 8.06 7.41 4.32
C LEU A 310 8.49 6.41 3.25
N ASP A 311 8.55 6.89 2.02
CA ASP A 311 8.79 6.11 0.83
C ASP A 311 10.18 6.40 0.27
N PRO A 312 11.12 5.43 0.34
CA PRO A 312 12.44 5.62 -0.23
C PRO A 312 12.37 5.61 -1.76
N ASN A 313 12.95 6.63 -2.39
CA ASN A 313 13.08 6.70 -3.85
C ASN A 313 14.16 5.71 -4.33
N VAL A 314 13.83 4.42 -4.30
CA VAL A 314 14.66 3.33 -4.79
C VAL A 314 13.95 2.61 -5.93
N ASN A 315 14.72 2.13 -6.91
CA ASN A 315 14.14 1.36 -8.01
C ASN A 315 13.69 -0.01 -7.49
N ASN A 316 12.41 -0.31 -7.62
CA ASN A 316 11.83 -1.59 -7.22
C ASN A 316 11.07 -2.31 -8.34
N GLU A 317 10.87 -1.69 -9.49
CA GLU A 317 10.28 -2.30 -10.69
C GLU A 317 10.91 -1.78 -11.99
N GLY A 318 12.21 -1.72 -12.05
CA GLY A 318 12.97 -1.23 -13.21
C GLY A 318 13.68 0.10 -12.95
N VAL A 319 14.51 0.52 -13.89
CA VAL A 319 15.28 1.76 -13.75
C VAL A 319 14.35 2.97 -13.76
N GLY A 320 14.43 3.78 -12.74
CA GLY A 320 13.62 5.00 -12.61
C GLY A 320 12.14 4.76 -12.23
N VAL A 321 11.76 3.53 -11.85
CA VAL A 321 10.39 3.22 -11.44
C VAL A 321 10.36 2.91 -9.96
N ASN A 322 9.58 3.69 -9.21
CA ASN A 322 9.24 3.43 -7.81
C ASN A 322 7.71 3.25 -7.69
N LYS A 323 7.29 2.08 -7.21
CA LYS A 323 5.87 1.75 -6.98
C LYS A 323 5.53 1.62 -5.50
N ASP A 324 6.28 2.31 -4.65
CA ASP A 324 6.04 2.44 -3.21
C ASP A 324 6.15 1.12 -2.40
N TYR A 325 6.60 0.01 -2.99
CA TYR A 325 6.75 -1.28 -2.30
C TYR A 325 7.64 -1.25 -1.05
N ASN A 326 8.47 -0.21 -0.91
CA ASN A 326 9.36 -0.03 0.22
C ASN A 326 8.91 1.10 1.17
N ALA A 327 7.73 1.68 0.95
CA ALA A 327 7.17 2.69 1.81
C ALA A 327 6.85 2.11 3.20
N VAL A 328 7.37 2.71 4.26
CA VAL A 328 7.02 2.38 5.64
C VAL A 328 5.99 3.37 6.14
N ALA A 329 4.98 2.89 6.85
CA ALA A 329 3.84 3.72 7.19
C ALA A 329 3.48 3.69 8.68
N TRP A 330 2.91 4.81 9.16
CA TRP A 330 2.45 5.03 10.52
C TRP A 330 1.05 5.62 10.53
N ARG A 331 0.30 5.29 11.55
CA ARG A 331 -1.04 5.82 11.81
C ARG A 331 -1.02 6.73 13.03
N PHE A 332 -1.65 7.89 12.92
CA PHE A 332 -1.87 8.81 14.02
C PHE A 332 -3.35 9.18 14.14
N ASN A 333 -3.82 9.38 15.36
CA ASN A 333 -5.17 9.90 15.58
C ASN A 333 -5.20 11.42 15.33
N PRO A 334 -6.25 11.94 14.68
CA PRO A 334 -6.48 13.39 14.65
C PRO A 334 -6.62 13.93 16.07
N GLY A 335 -5.88 15.00 16.38
CA GLY A 335 -6.02 15.68 17.65
C GLY A 335 -7.20 16.65 17.68
N THR A 336 -7.53 17.16 18.86
CA THR A 336 -8.58 18.19 19.02
C THR A 336 -8.25 19.41 18.15
N ASN A 337 -9.29 20.06 17.60
CA ASN A 337 -9.15 21.22 16.71
C ASN A 337 -8.33 20.93 15.45
N ASN A 338 -8.43 19.72 14.91
CA ASN A 338 -7.73 19.30 13.69
C ASN A 338 -6.20 19.45 13.81
N THR A 339 -5.64 19.07 14.93
CA THR A 339 -4.19 19.04 15.09
C THR A 339 -3.60 17.72 14.63
N LEU A 340 -2.40 17.81 14.05
CA LEU A 340 -1.54 16.70 13.67
C LEU A 340 -0.40 16.61 14.68
N ALA A 341 -0.19 15.45 15.30
CA ALA A 341 0.97 15.19 16.15
C ALA A 341 1.35 13.71 16.08
N GLY A 342 2.63 13.44 15.87
CA GLY A 342 3.16 12.09 15.84
C GLY A 342 4.68 12.04 15.91
N ALA A 343 5.24 10.91 16.29
CA ALA A 343 6.67 10.65 16.28
C ALA A 343 6.96 9.36 15.54
N ILE A 344 7.88 9.42 14.61
CA ILE A 344 8.34 8.30 13.79
C ILE A 344 9.71 7.89 14.29
N ASP A 345 9.87 6.58 14.58
CA ASP A 345 11.19 6.01 14.87
C ASP A 345 11.89 5.70 13.52
N LEU A 346 12.98 6.42 13.26
CA LEU A 346 13.75 6.29 12.02
C LEU A 346 14.56 4.97 11.95
N LYS A 347 14.63 4.19 13.05
CA LYS A 347 15.19 2.85 13.03
C LYS A 347 14.36 1.88 12.19
N GLU A 348 13.08 2.17 12.03
CA GLU A 348 12.14 1.38 11.22
C GLU A 348 12.37 1.51 9.71
N LEU A 349 13.23 2.42 9.28
CA LEU A 349 13.59 2.60 7.88
C LEU A 349 14.84 1.77 7.54
N PHE A 350 14.70 0.91 6.53
CA PHE A 350 15.81 0.07 6.04
C PHE A 350 16.82 0.89 5.22
N TYR A 351 16.34 1.72 4.30
CA TYR A 351 17.19 2.49 3.39
C TYR A 351 17.69 3.76 4.07
N LYS A 352 19.01 3.90 4.16
CA LYS A 352 19.71 5.07 4.74
C LYS A 352 20.78 5.58 3.77
N GLY A 353 21.95 5.94 4.24
CA GLY A 353 23.07 6.43 3.42
C GLY A 353 22.78 7.79 2.83
N ASN A 354 22.51 7.84 1.54
CA ASN A 354 22.15 9.05 0.76
C ASN A 354 20.81 8.87 0.04
N THR A 355 19.89 8.09 0.60
CA THR A 355 18.62 7.77 -0.03
C THR A 355 17.64 8.93 0.08
N PRO A 356 17.08 9.41 -1.04
CA PRO A 356 15.96 10.36 -1.02
C PRO A 356 14.67 9.66 -0.61
N TYR A 357 13.80 10.39 0.08
CA TYR A 357 12.51 9.94 0.58
C TYR A 357 11.39 10.90 0.21
N ASP A 358 10.22 10.34 -0.06
CA ASP A 358 8.95 11.06 -0.07
C ASP A 358 8.21 10.79 1.22
N LEU A 359 7.95 11.84 2.00
CA LEU A 359 7.03 11.78 3.12
C LEU A 359 5.65 12.16 2.60
N LYS A 360 4.68 11.25 2.70
CA LYS A 360 3.30 11.45 2.28
C LYS A 360 2.42 11.52 3.52
N ILE A 361 1.75 12.64 3.75
CA ILE A 361 0.70 12.76 4.78
C ILE A 361 -0.64 12.59 4.10
N LYS A 362 -1.43 11.63 4.57
CA LYS A 362 -2.77 11.35 4.08
C LYS A 362 -3.78 11.57 5.19
N LEU A 363 -4.83 12.33 4.92
CA LEU A 363 -6.01 12.36 5.77
C LEU A 363 -6.94 11.23 5.29
N LEU A 364 -7.15 10.25 6.12
CA LEU A 364 -8.12 9.17 5.90
C LEU A 364 -9.46 9.60 6.46
N LEU A 365 -10.48 9.62 5.61
CA LEU A 365 -11.81 10.11 5.97
C LEU A 365 -12.75 8.98 6.38
N LYS A 366 -13.74 9.28 7.20
CA LYS A 366 -14.76 8.30 7.60
C LYS A 366 -15.59 7.75 6.44
N ASN A 367 -15.70 8.50 5.34
CA ASN A 367 -16.37 8.03 4.13
C ASN A 367 -15.49 7.15 3.22
N GLY A 368 -14.28 6.77 3.68
CA GLY A 368 -13.35 5.92 2.94
C GLY A 368 -12.41 6.66 1.97
N ALA A 369 -12.64 7.94 1.70
CA ALA A 369 -11.72 8.72 0.87
C ALA A 369 -10.41 9.00 1.61
N ASN A 370 -9.34 9.25 0.87
CA ASN A 370 -8.09 9.73 1.43
C ASN A 370 -7.50 10.85 0.55
N THR A 371 -6.72 11.72 1.20
CA THR A 371 -5.97 12.78 0.56
C THR A 371 -4.49 12.40 0.50
N THR A 372 -3.68 13.18 -0.22
CA THR A 372 -2.22 13.04 -0.17
C THR A 372 -1.58 14.42 -0.27
N THR A 373 -0.63 14.70 0.63
CA THR A 373 0.27 15.85 0.55
C THR A 373 1.70 15.33 0.72
N ASP A 374 2.58 15.68 -0.23
CA ASP A 374 3.93 15.15 -0.32
C ASP A 374 4.97 16.16 0.17
N PHE A 375 6.00 15.66 0.85
CA PHE A 375 7.15 16.42 1.37
C PHE A 375 8.43 15.66 1.06
N GLY A 376 9.49 16.37 0.64
CA GLY A 376 10.78 15.77 0.33
C GLY A 376 11.68 15.66 1.56
N PHE A 377 12.31 14.51 1.74
CA PHE A 377 13.36 14.25 2.72
C PHE A 377 14.50 13.47 2.07
N GLN A 378 15.67 13.46 2.69
CA GLN A 378 16.79 12.65 2.24
C GLN A 378 17.64 12.22 3.44
N TYR A 379 18.16 11.02 3.37
CA TYR A 379 19.34 10.70 4.14
C TYR A 379 20.58 11.31 3.48
N VAL A 380 21.46 11.88 4.29
CA VAL A 380 22.80 12.33 3.89
C VAL A 380 23.77 11.78 4.93
N ASN A 381 24.65 10.86 4.50
CA ASN A 381 25.59 10.17 5.40
C ASN A 381 24.89 9.55 6.63
N ASP A 382 23.80 8.84 6.40
CA ASP A 382 22.97 8.18 7.41
C ASP A 382 22.20 9.11 8.37
N GLU A 383 22.20 10.42 8.12
CA GLU A 383 21.37 11.39 8.83
C GLU A 383 20.21 11.87 7.97
N LEU A 384 18.99 11.85 8.52
CA LEU A 384 17.82 12.38 7.82
C LEU A 384 17.87 13.89 7.79
N THR A 385 17.60 14.48 6.64
CA THR A 385 17.49 15.93 6.44
C THR A 385 16.18 16.27 5.75
N SER A 386 15.58 17.41 6.13
CA SER A 386 14.39 17.95 5.46
C SER A 386 14.82 18.75 4.24
N PHE A 387 14.10 18.59 3.14
CA PHE A 387 14.23 19.41 1.94
C PHE A 387 13.18 20.51 1.90
N GLY A 388 12.93 21.17 3.03
CA GLY A 388 12.02 22.31 3.06
C GLY A 388 12.32 23.34 1.97
N ASN A 389 13.58 23.50 1.60
CA ASN A 389 14.07 24.54 0.68
C ASN A 389 14.52 24.01 -0.70
N VAL A 390 14.21 22.77 -1.06
CA VAL A 390 14.70 22.13 -2.28
C VAL A 390 13.55 21.72 -3.19
N VAL A 391 13.81 21.74 -4.49
CA VAL A 391 12.91 21.30 -5.54
C VAL A 391 13.55 20.17 -6.33
N PHE A 392 12.78 19.11 -6.63
CA PHE A 392 13.18 18.06 -7.54
C PHE A 392 12.34 18.14 -8.81
N THR A 393 13.00 18.12 -9.96
CA THR A 393 12.36 18.04 -11.27
C THR A 393 12.53 16.65 -11.86
N TYR A 394 11.59 16.22 -12.70
CA TYR A 394 11.63 14.90 -13.34
C TYR A 394 11.20 15.02 -14.78
N SER A 395 11.91 14.29 -15.66
CA SER A 395 11.66 14.33 -17.10
C SER A 395 10.38 13.59 -17.54
N ASN A 396 9.77 12.79 -16.68
CA ASN A 396 8.53 12.09 -16.97
C ASN A 396 7.47 12.39 -15.90
N ALA A 397 6.20 12.13 -16.22
CA ALA A 397 5.11 12.18 -15.27
C ALA A 397 5.33 11.19 -14.11
N SER A 398 4.61 11.40 -13.00
CA SER A 398 4.64 10.55 -11.80
C SER A 398 6.04 10.40 -11.18
N TYR A 399 6.83 11.49 -11.26
CA TYR A 399 8.18 11.60 -10.68
C TYR A 399 9.18 10.56 -11.23
N ALA A 400 9.04 10.20 -12.50
CA ALA A 400 9.91 9.25 -13.18
C ALA A 400 10.91 9.95 -14.12
N GLY A 401 11.89 9.18 -14.64
CA GLY A 401 12.89 9.66 -15.59
C GLY A 401 14.08 10.35 -14.94
N VAL A 402 14.70 11.28 -15.68
CA VAL A 402 15.88 12.01 -15.19
C VAL A 402 15.48 12.98 -14.09
N LYS A 403 16.16 12.88 -12.95
CA LYS A 403 15.92 13.71 -11.77
C LYS A 403 16.94 14.86 -11.70
N GLY A 404 16.43 16.10 -11.57
CA GLY A 404 17.21 17.29 -11.24
C GLY A 404 16.94 17.73 -9.80
N GLN A 405 17.91 18.43 -9.19
CA GLN A 405 17.76 19.04 -7.86
C GLN A 405 18.15 20.50 -7.89
N LEU A 406 17.28 21.36 -7.34
CA LEU A 406 17.44 22.81 -7.31
C LEU A 406 17.19 23.33 -5.89
N ASP A 407 18.08 24.18 -5.41
CA ASP A 407 17.93 24.95 -4.19
C ASP A 407 17.16 26.26 -4.45
N ILE A 408 16.96 27.09 -3.41
CA ILE A 408 16.43 28.45 -3.59
C ILE A 408 17.35 29.21 -4.54
N GLY A 409 16.80 29.78 -5.61
CA GLY A 409 17.55 30.50 -6.61
C GLY A 409 16.73 30.78 -7.88
N GLU A 410 17.39 31.46 -8.81
CA GLU A 410 16.88 31.73 -10.14
C GLU A 410 17.71 30.92 -11.14
N TYR A 411 17.05 30.22 -12.07
CA TYR A 411 17.68 29.27 -12.98
C TYR A 411 17.25 29.59 -14.42
N THR A 412 18.18 30.07 -15.23
CA THR A 412 18.02 30.19 -16.68
C THR A 412 18.12 28.83 -17.34
N THR A 413 17.85 28.72 -18.63
CA THR A 413 18.05 27.46 -19.39
C THR A 413 19.46 26.91 -19.22
N ALA A 414 20.47 27.77 -19.27
CA ALA A 414 21.87 27.37 -19.10
C ALA A 414 22.16 26.86 -17.67
N ASP A 415 21.56 27.47 -16.65
CA ASP A 415 21.70 27.02 -15.25
C ASP A 415 21.04 25.67 -15.02
N LEU A 416 19.87 25.45 -15.61
CA LEU A 416 19.16 24.15 -15.58
C LEU A 416 20.00 23.06 -16.23
N GLN A 417 20.52 23.32 -17.43
CA GLN A 417 21.41 22.37 -18.12
C GLN A 417 22.68 22.05 -17.35
N ALA A 418 23.27 23.02 -16.66
CA ALA A 418 24.39 22.79 -15.77
C ALA A 418 24.06 21.89 -14.56
N LYS A 419 22.79 21.76 -14.23
CA LYS A 419 22.24 20.84 -13.20
C LYS A 419 21.77 19.50 -13.78
N GLY A 420 21.98 19.26 -15.08
CA GLY A 420 21.54 18.04 -15.76
C GLY A 420 20.05 18.00 -16.10
N ILE A 421 19.40 19.16 -16.15
CA ILE A 421 18.00 19.31 -16.54
C ILE A 421 17.97 19.92 -17.93
N ASP A 422 17.57 19.12 -18.92
CA ASP A 422 17.50 19.56 -20.31
C ASP A 422 16.38 20.58 -20.51
N ASP A 423 16.54 21.48 -21.49
CA ASP A 423 15.51 22.44 -21.86
C ASP A 423 14.23 21.71 -22.30
N ASN A 424 13.08 22.19 -21.87
CA ASN A 424 11.79 21.62 -22.23
C ASN A 424 11.65 20.12 -21.92
N SER A 425 12.21 19.67 -20.78
CA SER A 425 12.19 18.25 -20.41
C SER A 425 11.44 17.95 -19.11
N ILE A 426 10.88 18.94 -18.42
CA ILE A 426 10.27 18.74 -17.11
C ILE A 426 8.79 18.38 -17.28
N SER A 427 8.40 17.19 -16.81
CA SER A 427 7.01 16.69 -16.83
C SER A 427 6.35 16.62 -15.45
N SER A 428 7.15 16.46 -14.36
CA SER A 428 6.65 16.47 -12.98
C SER A 428 7.68 17.11 -12.04
N ILE A 429 7.19 17.55 -10.86
CA ILE A 429 8.00 18.35 -9.93
C ILE A 429 7.61 18.05 -8.48
N LYS A 430 8.60 17.84 -7.60
CA LYS A 430 8.43 17.82 -6.15
C LYS A 430 8.95 19.11 -5.55
N ILE A 431 8.13 19.73 -4.72
CA ILE A 431 8.40 21.05 -4.15
C ILE A 431 8.49 20.91 -2.65
N GLY A 432 9.60 21.37 -2.09
CA GLY A 432 9.82 21.44 -0.65
C GLY A 432 8.76 22.30 0.05
N HIS A 433 8.49 22.00 1.32
CA HIS A 433 7.44 22.64 2.10
C HIS A 433 7.60 24.18 2.18
N ASP A 434 8.83 24.67 2.29
CA ASP A 434 9.14 26.09 2.58
C ASP A 434 9.34 26.93 1.33
N VAL A 435 9.17 26.33 0.13
CA VAL A 435 9.40 27.01 -1.14
C VAL A 435 8.18 26.97 -2.06
N LYS A 436 8.10 27.97 -2.92
CA LYS A 436 7.25 28.03 -4.10
C LYS A 436 8.14 28.04 -5.34
N VAL A 437 7.59 27.58 -6.46
CA VAL A 437 8.28 27.54 -7.74
C VAL A 437 7.47 28.33 -8.75
N THR A 438 8.14 29.18 -9.50
CA THR A 438 7.58 29.78 -10.70
C THR A 438 8.28 29.21 -11.93
N LEU A 439 7.56 28.48 -12.76
CA LEU A 439 8.02 27.93 -14.03
C LEU A 439 7.76 28.94 -15.16
N TYR A 440 8.66 28.99 -16.15
CA TYR A 440 8.51 29.84 -17.33
C TYR A 440 8.79 28.98 -18.58
N ASP A 441 8.01 29.20 -19.66
CA ASP A 441 8.19 28.54 -20.95
C ASP A 441 9.19 29.25 -21.89
N GLY A 442 9.77 30.34 -21.42
CA GLY A 442 10.86 31.06 -22.08
C GLY A 442 12.09 31.17 -21.18
N ASP A 443 13.27 31.31 -21.79
CA ASP A 443 14.50 31.56 -21.05
C ASP A 443 14.48 32.94 -20.39
N HIS A 444 15.36 33.12 -19.38
CA HIS A 444 15.45 34.38 -18.61
C HIS A 444 14.11 34.82 -18.03
N PHE A 445 13.32 33.90 -17.53
CA PHE A 445 12.04 34.14 -16.83
C PHE A 445 10.99 34.87 -17.69
N SER A 446 10.98 34.55 -18.99
CA SER A 446 10.09 35.14 -19.99
C SER A 446 8.97 34.18 -20.41
N GLY A 447 8.02 34.71 -21.19
CA GLY A 447 6.91 33.93 -21.72
C GLY A 447 5.77 33.72 -20.71
N ASN A 448 5.04 32.60 -20.87
CA ASN A 448 3.99 32.21 -19.91
C ASN A 448 4.62 31.68 -18.62
N SER A 449 3.90 31.80 -17.51
CA SER A 449 4.38 31.30 -16.22
C SER A 449 3.33 30.47 -15.49
N LEU A 450 3.81 29.56 -14.65
CA LEU A 450 3.00 28.74 -13.75
C LEU A 450 3.62 28.77 -12.34
N VAL A 451 2.84 29.22 -11.36
CA VAL A 451 3.28 29.20 -9.95
C VAL A 451 2.76 27.94 -9.28
N LEU A 452 3.65 27.23 -8.63
CA LEU A 452 3.36 26.02 -7.87
C LEU A 452 3.81 26.18 -6.41
N THR A 453 2.92 25.86 -5.49
CA THR A 453 3.18 25.84 -4.04
C THR A 453 3.15 24.43 -3.46
N ALA A 454 2.80 23.45 -4.28
CA ALA A 454 2.76 22.02 -3.94
C ALA A 454 3.31 21.18 -5.10
N SER A 455 3.76 19.97 -4.79
CA SER A 455 4.24 19.00 -5.77
C SER A 455 3.17 18.65 -6.81
N SER A 456 3.61 18.36 -8.04
CA SER A 456 2.72 18.00 -9.14
C SER A 456 3.24 16.76 -9.85
N THR A 457 2.43 15.71 -9.91
CA THR A 457 2.74 14.46 -10.63
C THR A 457 2.71 14.62 -12.14
N TYR A 458 2.08 15.70 -12.64
CA TYR A 458 2.04 16.01 -14.06
C TYR A 458 1.78 17.51 -14.30
N LEU A 459 2.67 18.16 -15.04
CA LEU A 459 2.58 19.57 -15.39
C LEU A 459 1.73 19.79 -16.66
N SER A 460 0.44 19.51 -16.61
CA SER A 460 -0.45 19.42 -17.78
C SER A 460 -0.31 20.56 -18.79
N THR A 461 -0.18 21.80 -18.34
CA THR A 461 -0.02 22.99 -19.20
C THR A 461 1.43 23.33 -19.52
N PHE A 462 2.35 22.86 -18.71
CA PHE A 462 3.80 23.12 -18.77
C PHE A 462 4.62 21.86 -19.04
N ASN A 463 3.97 20.73 -19.37
CA ASN A 463 4.68 19.48 -19.72
C ASN A 463 5.63 19.72 -20.88
N ASP A 464 6.92 19.44 -20.67
CA ASP A 464 7.99 19.59 -21.65
C ASP A 464 8.06 21.01 -22.28
N LYS A 465 7.87 22.05 -21.44
CA LYS A 465 7.90 23.45 -21.86
C LYS A 465 8.71 24.36 -20.96
N VAL A 466 9.28 23.85 -19.90
CA VAL A 466 9.99 24.68 -18.92
C VAL A 466 11.38 24.99 -19.42
N SER A 467 11.66 26.28 -19.66
CA SER A 467 12.97 26.79 -20.08
C SER A 467 13.70 27.58 -18.97
N SER A 468 12.98 28.14 -18.01
CA SER A 468 13.61 28.76 -16.85
C SER A 468 12.67 28.67 -15.64
N MET A 469 13.23 28.85 -14.43
CA MET A 469 12.42 28.79 -13.21
C MET A 469 13.01 29.58 -12.05
N LYS A 470 12.14 29.95 -11.12
CA LYS A 470 12.51 30.55 -9.82
C LYS A 470 12.06 29.66 -8.70
N VAL A 471 12.95 29.40 -7.75
CA VAL A 471 12.66 28.71 -6.48
C VAL A 471 12.80 29.74 -5.38
N GLU A 472 11.71 30.08 -4.71
CA GLU A 472 11.64 31.15 -3.72
C GLU A 472 11.05 30.63 -2.41
N LYS A 473 11.38 31.24 -1.28
CA LYS A 473 10.68 30.99 -0.01
C LYS A 473 9.18 31.35 -0.14
N LYS A 474 8.34 30.54 0.52
CA LYS A 474 6.91 30.89 0.72
C LYS A 474 6.74 32.08 1.64
#